data_73cacac2a5b98f58c9fd990d07088c27
#
_entry.id   73cacac2a5b98f58c9fd990d07088c27
#
_cell.length_a   1.000
_cell.length_b   1.000
_cell.length_c   1.000
_cell.angle_alpha   90.00
_cell.angle_beta   90.00
_cell.angle_gamma   90.00
#
_symmetry.space_group_name_H-M   'P 1'
#
loop_
_entity.id
_entity.type
_entity.pdbx_description
1 polymer ?
#
loop_
_entity_poly.entity_id
_entity_poly.type
_entity_poly.pdbx_seq_one_letter_code
_entity_poly.pdbx_strand_id
1 'polypeptide(L)'
;MTSFDAMNLFADQLKRNVANGTKYKTKVVVTPSSISEKGVILKVSLLKSVPDKTYQAKSKQRTVRLRLQVSGRVESQTGLQQAVELIENLDKYLESEKLRLEEPIEASNGMQSVSKIPNTRIKQTLSPEDSFIDSPDSTSVQDVEDNRIIDITIPQEE
;
A
#
# COMPACT_ATOMS: atom_id res chain seq x y z
N MET A 1 -18.25 -6.19 -1.80
CA MET A 1 -16.98 -5.60 -1.31
C MET A 1 -17.14 -4.09 -1.23
N THR A 2 -16.87 -3.53 -0.08
CA THR A 2 -16.89 -2.07 0.10
C THR A 2 -15.50 -1.49 -0.18
N SER A 3 -15.43 -0.17 -0.29
CA SER A 3 -14.14 0.53 -0.41
C SER A 3 -13.26 0.29 0.81
N PHE A 4 -13.87 0.21 1.99
CA PHE A 4 -13.16 -0.11 3.23
C PHE A 4 -12.55 -1.52 3.19
N ASP A 5 -13.30 -2.50 2.71
CA ASP A 5 -12.81 -3.86 2.54
C ASP A 5 -11.63 -3.91 1.56
N ALA A 6 -11.74 -3.20 0.44
CA ALA A 6 -10.68 -3.12 -0.56
C ALA A 6 -9.40 -2.52 0.03
N MET A 7 -9.53 -1.46 0.81
CA MET A 7 -8.39 -0.82 1.48
C MET A 7 -7.70 -1.78 2.44
N ASN A 8 -8.46 -2.49 3.26
CA ASN A 8 -7.90 -3.44 4.22
C ASN A 8 -7.25 -4.64 3.54
N LEU A 9 -7.87 -5.18 2.49
CA LEU A 9 -7.29 -6.26 1.69
C LEU A 9 -5.98 -5.83 1.05
N PHE A 10 -5.94 -4.61 0.53
CA PHE A 10 -4.72 -4.09 -0.08
C PHE A 10 -3.62 -3.84 0.96
N ALA A 11 -3.96 -3.36 2.15
CA ALA A 11 -3.00 -3.21 3.23
C ALA A 11 -2.37 -4.56 3.61
N ASP A 12 -3.17 -5.61 3.72
CA ASP A 12 -2.67 -6.97 3.99
C ASP A 12 -1.82 -7.50 2.84
N GLN A 13 -2.21 -7.19 1.60
CA GLN A 13 -1.46 -7.55 0.40
C GLN A 13 -0.07 -6.89 0.39
N LEU A 14 0.02 -5.62 0.74
CA LEU A 14 1.28 -4.91 0.87
C LEU A 14 2.13 -5.49 1.99
N LYS A 15 1.51 -5.86 3.09
CA LYS A 15 2.22 -6.49 4.20
C LYS A 15 2.89 -7.81 3.76
N ARG A 16 2.17 -8.65 3.04
CA ARG A 16 2.70 -9.93 2.55
C ARG A 16 3.79 -9.76 1.49
N ASN A 17 3.54 -8.89 0.51
CA ASN A 17 4.36 -8.82 -0.71
C ASN A 17 5.47 -7.77 -0.65
N VAL A 18 5.33 -6.76 0.16
CA VAL A 18 6.28 -5.65 0.25
C VAL A 18 6.95 -5.59 1.61
N ALA A 19 6.18 -5.42 2.68
CA ALA A 19 6.72 -5.17 4.01
C ALA A 19 7.44 -6.37 4.60
N ASN A 20 6.93 -7.57 4.40
CA ASN A 20 7.57 -8.81 4.88
C ASN A 20 8.74 -9.26 4.01
N GLY A 21 8.87 -8.70 2.80
CA GLY A 21 9.99 -8.99 1.90
C GLY A 21 11.27 -8.25 2.23
N THR A 22 11.22 -7.31 3.17
CA THR A 22 12.41 -6.59 3.62
C THR A 22 13.14 -7.39 4.70
N LYS A 23 14.44 -7.17 4.81
CA LYS A 23 15.25 -7.77 5.88
C LYS A 23 14.72 -7.39 7.27
N TYR A 24 14.13 -6.20 7.37
CA TYR A 24 13.52 -5.70 8.59
C TYR A 24 12.03 -5.56 8.35
N LYS A 25 11.21 -6.25 9.12
CA LYS A 25 9.75 -6.17 8.98
C LYS A 25 9.24 -4.76 9.26
N THR A 26 8.54 -4.20 8.30
CA THR A 26 7.93 -2.88 8.42
C THR A 26 6.45 -3.02 8.76
N LYS A 27 5.96 -2.16 9.64
CA LYS A 27 4.54 -2.14 9.97
C LYS A 27 3.74 -1.44 8.88
N VAL A 28 2.62 -2.03 8.52
CA VAL A 28 1.62 -1.43 7.62
C VAL A 28 0.42 -1.03 8.47
N VAL A 29 0.08 0.25 8.44
CA VAL A 29 -0.97 0.83 9.27
C VAL A 29 -2.04 1.45 8.39
N VAL A 30 -3.29 1.07 8.63
CA VAL A 30 -4.44 1.70 7.98
C VAL A 30 -4.87 2.89 8.82
N THR A 31 -4.92 4.09 8.21
CA THR A 31 -5.33 5.31 8.91
C THR A 31 -6.83 5.57 8.73
N PRO A 32 -7.52 6.19 9.69
CA PRO A 32 -6.99 6.68 10.96
C PRO A 32 -6.64 5.56 11.94
N SER A 33 -5.54 5.74 12.66
CA SER A 33 -5.06 4.78 13.64
C SER A 33 -4.68 5.52 14.92
N SER A 34 -5.02 4.94 16.05
CA SER A 34 -4.63 5.46 17.36
C SER A 34 -3.23 5.02 17.79
N ILE A 35 -2.58 4.20 16.97
CA ILE A 35 -1.27 3.66 17.31
C ILE A 35 -0.19 4.66 16.91
N SER A 36 0.59 5.10 17.90
CA SER A 36 1.78 5.90 17.67
C SER A 36 2.95 4.95 17.44
N GLU A 37 3.44 4.89 16.21
CA GLU A 37 4.54 4.03 15.84
C GLU A 37 5.86 4.81 15.77
N LYS A 38 6.90 4.21 16.31
CA LYS A 38 8.26 4.72 16.17
C LYS A 38 8.93 4.07 14.98
N GLY A 39 9.79 4.83 14.30
CA GLY A 39 10.53 4.36 13.15
C GLY A 39 9.76 4.54 11.85
N VAL A 40 10.12 3.75 10.85
CA VAL A 40 9.52 3.85 9.51
C VAL A 40 8.30 2.96 9.41
N ILE A 41 7.20 3.54 8.96
CA ILE A 41 5.94 2.81 8.77
C ILE A 41 5.37 3.10 7.38
N LEU A 42 4.60 2.15 6.87
CA LEU A 42 3.82 2.32 5.65
C LEU A 42 2.36 2.57 6.04
N LYS A 43 1.86 3.75 5.72
CA LYS A 43 0.47 4.15 6.01
C LYS A 43 -0.39 4.01 4.77
N VAL A 44 -1.57 3.46 4.93
CA VAL A 44 -2.59 3.34 3.89
C VAL A 44 -3.80 4.15 4.29
N SER A 45 -4.19 5.11 3.46
CA SER A 45 -5.31 6.02 3.75
C SER A 45 -6.30 6.04 2.60
N LEU A 46 -7.58 6.07 2.92
CA LEU A 46 -8.63 6.23 1.91
C LEU A 46 -8.77 7.71 1.55
N LEU A 47 -8.60 8.04 0.28
CA LEU A 47 -8.75 9.41 -0.22
C LEU A 47 -10.11 9.66 -0.86
N LYS A 48 -10.60 8.68 -1.63
CA LYS A 48 -11.78 8.86 -2.46
C LYS A 48 -12.38 7.52 -2.85
N SER A 49 -13.69 7.48 -2.96
CA SER A 49 -14.41 6.32 -3.47
C SER A 49 -15.54 6.82 -4.36
N VAL A 50 -15.45 6.50 -5.65
CA VAL A 50 -16.43 6.98 -6.63
C VAL A 50 -16.87 5.86 -7.54
N PRO A 51 -18.16 5.81 -7.89
CA PRO A 51 -18.62 4.88 -8.90
C PRO A 51 -18.08 5.29 -10.27
N ASP A 52 -17.67 4.31 -11.07
CA ASP A 52 -17.26 4.56 -12.44
C ASP A 52 -18.48 4.87 -13.29
N LYS A 53 -18.48 6.07 -13.86
CA LYS A 53 -19.52 6.50 -14.80
C LYS A 53 -19.10 6.16 -16.20
N THR A 54 -19.05 4.87 -16.53
CA THR A 54 -18.86 4.48 -17.92
C THR A 54 -20.23 4.41 -18.61
N TYR A 55 -20.28 4.85 -19.86
CA TYR A 55 -21.50 4.86 -20.66
C TYR A 55 -22.04 3.46 -20.94
N GLN A 56 -21.27 2.43 -20.65
CA GLN A 56 -21.70 1.05 -20.81
C GLN A 56 -22.20 0.52 -19.47
N ALA A 57 -23.51 0.53 -19.32
CA ALA A 57 -24.22 0.23 -18.10
C ALA A 57 -24.11 -1.23 -17.60
N LYS A 58 -23.29 -2.07 -18.23
CA LYS A 58 -23.26 -3.51 -17.91
C LYS A 58 -22.24 -3.92 -16.86
N SER A 59 -21.26 -3.08 -16.54
CA SER A 59 -20.31 -3.37 -15.48
C SER A 59 -20.28 -2.23 -14.50
N LYS A 60 -20.94 -2.41 -13.37
CA LYS A 60 -20.89 -1.45 -12.29
C LYS A 60 -19.56 -1.64 -11.58
N GLN A 61 -18.69 -0.66 -11.70
CA GLN A 61 -17.39 -0.63 -11.04
C GLN A 61 -17.27 0.61 -10.17
N ARG A 62 -16.39 0.52 -9.20
CA ARG A 62 -16.08 1.63 -8.30
C ARG A 62 -14.56 1.78 -8.25
N THR A 63 -14.09 3.02 -8.29
CA THR A 63 -12.68 3.33 -8.11
C THR A 63 -12.44 3.82 -6.69
N VAL A 64 -11.56 3.13 -6.01
CA VAL A 64 -11.13 3.45 -4.65
C VAL A 64 -9.72 4.04 -4.74
N ARG A 65 -9.59 5.29 -4.35
CA ARG A 65 -8.29 5.96 -4.37
C ARG A 65 -7.67 5.94 -2.99
N LEU A 66 -6.46 5.43 -2.91
CA LEU A 66 -5.70 5.32 -1.67
C LEU A 66 -4.41 6.13 -1.76
N ARG A 67 -3.99 6.64 -0.61
CA ARG A 67 -2.63 7.18 -0.46
C ARG A 67 -1.79 6.13 0.24
N LEU A 68 -0.62 5.86 -0.31
CA LEU A 68 0.42 5.08 0.35
C LEU A 68 1.51 6.05 0.78
N GLN A 69 1.81 6.07 2.06
CA GLN A 69 2.82 6.97 2.62
C GLN A 69 3.82 6.17 3.44
N VAL A 70 5.07 6.17 2.99
CA VAL A 70 6.19 5.70 3.81
C VAL A 70 6.70 6.91 4.56
N SER A 71 6.68 6.86 5.87
CA SER A 71 7.12 7.98 6.69
C SER A 71 7.77 7.49 7.97
N GLY A 72 8.70 8.28 8.47
CA GLY A 72 9.32 7.99 9.75
C GLY A 72 10.59 8.79 9.97
N ARG A 73 11.03 8.75 11.22
CA ARG A 73 12.28 9.34 11.64
C ARG A 73 13.31 8.24 11.85
N VAL A 74 14.46 8.38 11.19
CA VAL A 74 15.51 7.38 11.18
C VAL A 74 16.72 7.91 11.95
N GLU A 75 17.16 7.15 12.96
CA GLU A 75 18.28 7.53 13.85
C GLU A 75 19.49 6.64 13.68
N SER A 76 19.42 5.62 12.80
CA SER A 76 20.49 4.66 12.59
C SER A 76 20.60 4.27 11.11
N GLN A 77 21.75 3.73 10.72
CA GLN A 77 21.92 3.20 9.36
C GLN A 77 21.00 2.01 9.09
N THR A 78 20.73 1.20 10.10
CA THR A 78 19.78 0.09 10.00
C THR A 78 18.37 0.58 9.65
N GLY A 79 17.92 1.64 10.32
CA GLY A 79 16.63 2.25 10.03
C GLY A 79 16.57 2.86 8.63
N LEU A 80 17.67 3.51 8.21
CA LEU A 80 17.75 4.05 6.84
C LEU A 80 17.70 2.94 5.80
N GLN A 81 18.42 1.86 6.01
CA GLN A 81 18.40 0.70 5.13
C GLN A 81 16.99 0.11 5.02
N GLN A 82 16.29 0.00 6.14
CA GLN A 82 14.90 -0.48 6.19
C GLN A 82 13.99 0.40 5.33
N ALA A 83 14.11 1.72 5.47
CA ALA A 83 13.32 2.68 4.70
C ALA A 83 13.59 2.56 3.20
N VAL A 84 14.86 2.49 2.81
CA VAL A 84 15.28 2.38 1.39
C VAL A 84 14.78 1.08 0.80
N GLU A 85 14.95 -0.04 1.49
CA GLU A 85 14.49 -1.34 1.02
C GLU A 85 12.96 -1.36 0.83
N LEU A 86 12.24 -0.76 1.76
CA LEU A 86 10.78 -0.67 1.68
C LEU A 86 10.34 0.12 0.44
N ILE A 87 10.95 1.28 0.21
CA ILE A 87 10.63 2.13 -0.94
C ILE A 87 10.95 1.41 -2.25
N GLU A 88 12.11 0.77 -2.33
CA GLU A 88 12.51 0.02 -3.53
C GLU A 88 11.61 -1.19 -3.79
N ASN A 89 11.22 -1.92 -2.76
CA ASN A 89 10.29 -3.04 -2.89
C ASN A 89 8.90 -2.56 -3.32
N LEU A 90 8.48 -1.41 -2.81
CA LEU A 90 7.21 -0.80 -3.21
C LEU A 90 7.24 -0.41 -4.69
N ASP A 91 8.35 0.18 -5.15
CA ASP A 91 8.55 0.51 -6.55
C ASP A 91 8.40 -0.71 -7.45
N LYS A 92 9.11 -1.79 -7.12
CA LYS A 92 9.07 -3.03 -7.91
C LYS A 92 7.67 -3.63 -7.94
N TYR A 93 7.01 -3.65 -6.79
CA TYR A 93 5.69 -4.25 -6.68
C TYR A 93 4.66 -3.49 -7.50
N LEU A 94 4.69 -2.16 -7.45
CA LEU A 94 3.72 -1.30 -8.13
C LEU A 94 4.00 -1.11 -9.63
N GLU A 95 5.15 -1.54 -10.12
CA GLU A 95 5.46 -1.53 -11.55
C GLU A 95 4.65 -2.56 -12.34
N SER A 96 4.13 -3.58 -11.69
CA SER A 96 3.37 -4.61 -12.38
C SER A 96 2.07 -4.07 -12.96
N GLU A 97 1.87 -4.24 -14.26
CA GLU A 97 0.67 -3.78 -14.96
C GLU A 97 -0.55 -4.66 -14.71
N LYS A 98 -0.34 -5.82 -14.08
CA LYS A 98 -1.41 -6.82 -13.88
C LYS A 98 -1.73 -7.04 -12.40
N LEU A 99 -1.51 -6.04 -11.58
CA LEU A 99 -1.85 -6.15 -10.17
C LEU A 99 -3.35 -6.24 -9.96
N ARG A 100 -3.75 -7.22 -9.17
CA ARG A 100 -5.12 -7.42 -8.72
C ARG A 100 -5.16 -7.49 -7.21
N LEU A 101 -6.32 -7.18 -6.67
CA LEU A 101 -6.56 -7.34 -5.25
C LEU A 101 -6.55 -8.83 -4.90
N GLU A 102 -5.92 -9.16 -3.78
CA GLU A 102 -5.78 -10.53 -3.31
C GLU A 102 -6.57 -10.73 -2.02
N GLU A 103 -7.12 -11.93 -1.85
CA GLU A 103 -7.77 -12.32 -0.61
C GLU A 103 -7.15 -13.61 -0.07
N PRO A 104 -7.08 -13.76 1.26
CA PRO A 104 -6.57 -15.01 1.84
C PRO A 104 -7.56 -16.15 1.62
N ILE A 105 -7.01 -17.34 1.31
CA ILE A 105 -7.80 -18.57 1.21
C ILE A 105 -7.26 -19.53 2.25
N GLU A 106 -8.16 -20.20 2.98
CA GLU A 106 -7.77 -21.30 3.83
C GLU A 106 -7.56 -22.55 2.98
N ALA A 107 -6.30 -22.98 2.89
CA ALA A 107 -5.99 -24.25 2.28
C ALA A 107 -6.28 -25.39 3.26
N SER A 108 -6.73 -26.55 2.75
CA SER A 108 -7.10 -27.71 3.54
C SER A 108 -5.97 -28.32 4.39
N ASN A 109 -4.74 -27.87 4.18
CA ASN A 109 -3.56 -28.35 4.91
C ASN A 109 -3.03 -27.34 5.94
N GLY A 110 -3.80 -26.31 6.27
CA GLY A 110 -3.38 -25.28 7.22
C GLY A 110 -2.39 -24.25 6.69
N MET A 111 -1.97 -24.35 5.43
CA MET A 111 -1.12 -23.35 4.80
C MET A 111 -1.99 -22.19 4.29
N GLN A 112 -1.56 -20.95 4.60
CA GLN A 112 -2.22 -19.77 4.06
C GLN A 112 -1.82 -19.60 2.60
N SER A 113 -2.79 -19.54 1.71
CA SER A 113 -2.60 -19.15 0.34
C SER A 113 -3.47 -17.94 0.02
N VAL A 114 -3.21 -17.28 -1.10
CA VAL A 114 -3.98 -16.13 -1.54
C VAL A 114 -4.56 -16.39 -2.92
N SER A 115 -5.71 -15.78 -3.18
CA SER A 115 -6.33 -15.81 -4.49
C SER A 115 -6.53 -14.39 -5.00
N LYS A 116 -6.29 -14.19 -6.30
CA LYS A 116 -6.57 -12.92 -6.95
C LYS A 116 -8.07 -12.77 -7.14
N ILE A 117 -8.62 -11.65 -6.72
CA ILE A 117 -10.05 -11.38 -6.87
C ILE A 117 -10.31 -11.00 -8.32
N PRO A 118 -11.24 -11.69 -9.03
CA PRO A 118 -11.54 -11.35 -10.42
C PRO A 118 -12.17 -9.96 -10.52
N ASN A 119 -11.96 -9.33 -11.66
CA ASN A 119 -12.50 -8.01 -12.00
C ASN A 119 -12.02 -6.88 -11.09
N THR A 120 -10.85 -7.05 -10.47
CA THR A 120 -10.16 -6.00 -9.74
C THR A 120 -8.90 -5.59 -10.47
N ARG A 121 -8.50 -4.34 -10.30
CA ARG A 121 -7.28 -3.81 -10.89
C ARG A 121 -6.67 -2.78 -9.96
N ILE A 122 -5.37 -2.85 -9.82
CA ILE A 122 -4.60 -1.90 -9.02
C ILE A 122 -3.65 -1.16 -9.94
N LYS A 123 -3.70 0.16 -9.91
CA LYS A 123 -2.86 1.00 -10.75
C LYS A 123 -2.32 2.17 -9.94
N GLN A 124 -1.03 2.41 -10.01
CA GLN A 124 -0.42 3.61 -9.47
C GLN A 124 -0.70 4.77 -10.42
N THR A 125 -1.43 5.80 -9.95
CA THR A 125 -1.82 6.95 -10.76
C THR A 125 -0.88 8.13 -10.57
N LEU A 126 -0.21 8.20 -9.43
CA LEU A 126 0.78 9.23 -9.17
C LEU A 126 1.97 8.59 -8.47
N SER A 127 3.10 8.57 -9.18
CA SER A 127 4.39 8.24 -8.57
C SER A 127 4.93 9.48 -7.89
N PRO A 128 5.66 9.31 -6.79
CA PRO A 128 6.40 10.45 -6.25
C PRO A 128 7.46 10.89 -7.28
N GLU A 129 7.64 12.17 -7.45
CA GLU A 129 8.71 12.69 -8.30
C GLU A 129 10.06 12.27 -7.72
N ASP A 130 10.17 12.30 -6.39
CA ASP A 130 11.33 11.81 -5.66
C ASP A 130 10.91 11.30 -4.29
N SER A 131 11.49 10.17 -3.90
CA SER A 131 11.43 9.73 -2.51
C SER A 131 12.34 10.66 -1.70
N PHE A 132 11.79 11.19 -0.62
CA PHE A 132 12.46 12.24 0.14
C PHE A 132 13.13 11.67 1.39
N ILE A 133 14.45 11.88 1.47
CA ILE A 133 15.22 11.59 2.67
C ILE A 133 15.94 12.88 3.07
N ASP A 134 15.45 13.52 4.10
CA ASP A 134 16.00 14.77 4.58
C ASP A 134 16.99 14.56 5.72
N SER A 135 18.10 15.25 5.61
CA SER A 135 19.14 15.25 6.64
C SER A 135 19.24 16.67 7.17
N PRO A 136 18.51 16.99 8.25
CA PRO A 136 18.66 18.33 8.82
C PRO A 136 20.08 18.52 9.33
N ASP A 137 20.62 19.70 9.05
CA ASP A 137 21.98 20.08 9.44
C ASP A 137 22.20 19.84 10.93
N SER A 138 23.31 19.21 11.26
CA SER A 138 23.81 18.98 12.62
C SER A 138 23.13 17.89 13.45
N THR A 139 22.24 17.07 12.90
CA THR A 139 21.65 15.95 13.65
C THR A 139 21.93 14.61 12.97
N SER A 140 22.00 13.56 13.78
CA SER A 140 22.09 12.18 13.29
C SER A 140 20.74 11.60 12.86
N VAL A 141 19.71 12.43 12.84
CA VAL A 141 18.34 12.04 12.55
C VAL A 141 17.96 12.43 11.13
N GLN A 142 17.32 11.52 10.40
CA GLN A 142 16.80 11.77 9.06
C GLN A 142 15.31 11.51 9.03
N ASP A 143 14.57 12.38 8.36
CA ASP A 143 13.14 12.17 8.10
C ASP A 143 12.97 11.56 6.71
N VAL A 144 12.20 10.48 6.63
CA VAL A 144 11.90 9.79 5.38
C VAL A 144 10.45 10.04 5.02
N GLU A 145 10.18 10.37 3.78
CA GLU A 145 8.82 10.54 3.29
C GLU A 145 8.74 10.12 1.82
N ASP A 146 7.75 9.26 1.51
CA ASP A 146 7.42 8.83 0.16
C ASP A 146 5.90 8.75 0.07
N ASN A 147 5.31 9.48 -0.85
CA ASN A 147 3.85 9.53 -1.02
C ASN A 147 3.46 9.06 -2.42
N ARG A 148 2.51 8.13 -2.48
CA ARG A 148 2.00 7.58 -3.74
C ARG A 148 0.50 7.53 -3.72
N ILE A 149 -0.11 7.61 -4.89
CA ILE A 149 -1.55 7.47 -5.06
C ILE A 149 -1.83 6.25 -5.93
N ILE A 150 -2.70 5.38 -5.40
CA ILE A 150 -3.09 4.12 -6.02
C ILE A 150 -4.58 4.14 -6.25
N ASP A 151 -5.00 3.74 -7.44
CA ASP A 151 -6.42 3.52 -7.75
C ASP A 151 -6.70 2.02 -7.83
N ILE A 152 -7.67 1.58 -7.06
CA ILE A 152 -8.15 0.20 -7.08
C ILE A 152 -9.55 0.21 -7.70
N THR A 153 -9.71 -0.51 -8.79
CA THR A 153 -11.02 -0.72 -9.41
C THR A 153 -11.62 -2.01 -8.86
N ILE A 154 -12.81 -1.90 -8.30
CA ILE A 154 -13.53 -3.06 -7.74
C ILE A 154 -14.91 -3.16 -8.36
N PRO A 155 -15.49 -4.38 -8.44
CA PRO A 155 -16.88 -4.52 -8.84
C PRO A 155 -17.78 -3.89 -7.77
N GLN A 156 -18.81 -3.18 -8.24
CA GLN A 156 -19.80 -2.60 -7.34
C GLN A 156 -20.95 -3.58 -7.17
N GLU A 157 -21.19 -4.01 -5.95
CA GLU A 157 -22.30 -4.88 -5.62
C GLU A 157 -23.62 -4.10 -5.67
N GLU A 158 -24.64 -4.75 -6.19
CA GLU A 158 -26.00 -4.21 -6.20
C GLU A 158 -26.65 -4.30 -4.83
#